data_f0d9dc13fe73bb67344250250ae3758a
#
_entry.id   f0d9dc13fe73bb67344250250ae3758a
#
_cell.length_a   1.000
_cell.length_b   1.000
_cell.length_c   1.000
_cell.angle_alpha   90.00
_cell.angle_beta   90.00
_cell.angle_gamma   90.00
#
_symmetry.space_group_name_H-M   'P 1'
#
loop_
_entity.id
_entity.type
_entity.pdbx_description
1 polymer ?
#
loop_
_entity_poly.entity_id
_entity_poly.type
_entity_poly.pdbx_seq_one_letter_code
_entity_poly.pdbx_strand_id
1 'polypeptide(L)'
;AQRLVRALCPQCGHDRPLPADEWQALLQEYMEGSDLSVQQASARLLAAAGVESPDELHMRHAVGCEHCAGKGYRGRIGIYEILQNSRSVRQLIQRQARPSEIFDRAMAEGMRSLRQDALEKVLQGHIDLKQARLAYR
;
A
#
# COMPACT_ATOMS: atom_id res chain seq x y z
N ALA A 1 7.41 -3.47 -11.06
CA ALA A 1 7.46 -4.72 -10.29
C ALA A 1 6.04 -5.17 -9.93
N GLN A 2 5.87 -6.44 -9.74
CA GLN A 2 4.60 -7.05 -9.33
C GLN A 2 4.86 -8.15 -8.32
N ARG A 3 3.99 -8.20 -7.29
CA ARG A 3 3.97 -9.30 -6.33
C ARG A 3 2.53 -9.77 -6.17
N LEU A 4 2.34 -11.06 -5.96
CA LEU A 4 1.03 -11.62 -5.63
C LEU A 4 0.98 -11.98 -4.15
N VAL A 5 -0.06 -11.53 -3.47
CA VAL A 5 -0.31 -11.85 -2.07
C VAL A 5 -1.73 -12.38 -1.91
N ARG A 6 -2.02 -12.98 -0.77
CA ARG A 6 -3.33 -13.54 -0.50
C ARG A 6 -4.33 -12.44 -0.16
N ALA A 7 -5.50 -12.51 -0.79
CA ALA A 7 -6.60 -11.59 -0.48
C ALA A 7 -7.38 -12.09 0.73
N LEU A 8 -7.89 -11.17 1.53
CA LEU A 8 -8.78 -11.50 2.64
C LEU A 8 -10.09 -12.10 2.12
N CYS A 9 -10.61 -13.08 2.84
CA CYS A 9 -11.91 -13.67 2.52
C CYS A 9 -13.00 -12.58 2.63
N PRO A 10 -13.80 -12.36 1.58
CA PRO A 10 -14.83 -11.33 1.61
C PRO A 10 -16.01 -11.66 2.55
N GLN A 11 -16.16 -12.94 2.93
CA GLN A 11 -17.29 -13.38 3.74
C GLN A 11 -17.06 -13.23 5.24
N CYS A 12 -15.84 -13.50 5.72
CA CYS A 12 -15.58 -13.56 7.17
C CYS A 12 -14.61 -12.51 7.70
N GLY A 13 -14.03 -11.67 6.83
CA GLY A 13 -13.14 -10.62 7.29
C GLY A 13 -13.84 -9.71 8.31
N HIS A 14 -13.11 -9.30 9.34
CA HIS A 14 -13.64 -8.47 10.41
C HIS A 14 -12.94 -7.11 10.45
N ASP A 15 -13.73 -6.05 10.36
CA ASP A 15 -13.24 -4.68 10.42
C ASP A 15 -13.12 -4.24 11.88
N ARG A 16 -11.95 -3.67 12.24
CA ARG A 16 -11.70 -3.09 13.55
C ARG A 16 -11.25 -1.65 13.38
N PRO A 17 -11.68 -0.74 14.27
CA PRO A 17 -11.14 0.61 14.27
C PRO A 17 -9.61 0.58 14.39
N LEU A 18 -8.94 1.47 13.67
CA LEU A 18 -7.48 1.58 13.72
C LEU A 18 -7.09 2.49 14.88
N PRO A 19 -6.39 1.98 15.92
CA PRO A 19 -5.94 2.81 17.03
C PRO A 19 -4.93 3.87 16.58
N ALA A 20 -4.85 4.98 17.32
CA ALA A 20 -3.99 6.10 16.96
C ALA A 20 -2.51 5.72 16.87
N ASP A 21 -2.03 4.85 17.76
CA ASP A 21 -0.65 4.38 17.74
C ASP A 21 -0.35 3.51 16.51
N GLU A 22 -1.30 2.67 16.11
CA GLU A 22 -1.16 1.85 14.89
C GLU A 22 -1.21 2.73 13.64
N TRP A 23 -2.03 3.77 13.64
CA TRP A 23 -2.05 4.76 12.56
C TRP A 23 -0.69 5.44 12.40
N GLN A 24 -0.07 5.88 13.49
CA GLN A 24 1.26 6.50 13.45
C GLN A 24 2.30 5.53 12.91
N ALA A 25 2.27 4.28 13.35
CA ALA A 25 3.18 3.24 12.86
C ALA A 25 2.99 2.99 11.35
N LEU A 26 1.75 2.97 10.88
CA LEU A 26 1.42 2.76 9.47
C LEU A 26 1.93 3.94 8.62
N LEU A 27 1.77 5.17 9.09
CA LEU A 27 2.30 6.36 8.42
C LEU A 27 3.82 6.28 8.26
N GLN A 28 4.53 5.92 9.32
CA GLN A 28 5.98 5.78 9.27
C GLN A 28 6.40 4.70 8.25
N GLU A 29 5.73 3.56 8.27
CA GLU A 29 6.00 2.47 7.33
C GLU A 29 5.72 2.90 5.87
N TYR A 30 4.63 3.63 5.64
CA TYR A 30 4.28 4.14 4.31
C TYR A 30 5.30 5.14 3.78
N MET A 31 5.82 5.99 4.63
CA MET A 31 6.78 7.05 4.27
C MET A 31 8.19 6.53 4.02
N GLU A 32 8.52 5.36 4.55
CA GLU A 32 9.86 4.81 4.47
C GLU A 32 10.31 4.66 3.01
N GLY A 33 11.52 5.17 2.71
CA GLY A 33 12.06 5.15 1.36
C GLY A 33 11.48 6.22 0.43
N SER A 34 10.76 7.20 0.95
CA SER A 34 10.19 8.30 0.18
C SER A 34 10.47 9.65 0.85
N ASP A 35 10.27 10.73 0.09
CA ASP A 35 10.39 12.11 0.60
C ASP A 35 9.04 12.70 1.00
N LEU A 36 8.02 11.86 1.21
CA LEU A 36 6.69 12.33 1.60
C LEU A 36 6.72 12.95 2.99
N SER A 37 6.02 14.06 3.16
CA SER A 37 5.71 14.60 4.47
C SER A 37 4.61 13.76 5.14
N VAL A 38 4.46 13.92 6.45
CA VAL A 38 3.37 13.27 7.20
C VAL A 38 2.00 13.66 6.62
N GLN A 39 1.83 14.94 6.26
CA GLN A 39 0.58 15.43 5.67
C GLN A 39 0.30 14.77 4.33
N GLN A 40 1.31 14.64 3.47
CA GLN A 40 1.16 14.00 2.16
C GLN A 40 0.83 12.50 2.31
N ALA A 41 1.55 11.80 3.18
CA ALA A 41 1.31 10.38 3.44
C ALA A 41 -0.10 10.16 4.00
N SER A 42 -0.49 10.97 4.98
CA SER A 42 -1.83 10.92 5.58
C SER A 42 -2.91 11.14 4.51
N ALA A 43 -2.75 12.16 3.67
CA ALA A 43 -3.73 12.46 2.61
C ALA A 43 -3.88 11.30 1.63
N ARG A 44 -2.78 10.67 1.24
CA ARG A 44 -2.81 9.53 0.32
C ARG A 44 -3.50 8.30 0.92
N LEU A 45 -3.18 7.98 2.18
CA LEU A 45 -3.76 6.82 2.84
C LEU A 45 -5.25 7.04 3.15
N LEU A 46 -5.64 8.23 3.57
CA LEU A 46 -7.05 8.55 3.79
C LEU A 46 -7.85 8.50 2.49
N ALA A 47 -7.29 9.01 1.40
CA ALA A 47 -7.92 8.94 0.08
C ALA A 47 -8.09 7.49 -0.38
N ALA A 48 -7.08 6.65 -0.17
CA ALA A 48 -7.14 5.23 -0.51
C ALA A 48 -8.24 4.51 0.27
N ALA A 49 -8.40 4.85 1.56
CA ALA A 49 -9.44 4.28 2.41
C ALA A 49 -10.83 4.86 2.13
N GLY A 50 -10.91 5.97 1.39
CA GLY A 50 -12.19 6.64 1.12
C GLY A 50 -12.78 7.37 2.31
N VAL A 51 -11.94 7.82 3.25
CA VAL A 51 -12.36 8.54 4.46
C VAL A 51 -11.66 9.91 4.53
N GLU A 52 -12.19 10.80 5.36
CA GLU A 52 -11.65 12.16 5.52
C GLU A 52 -10.78 12.33 6.76
N SER A 53 -10.96 11.48 7.77
CA SER A 53 -10.31 11.60 9.07
C SER A 53 -9.74 10.25 9.52
N PRO A 54 -8.59 10.23 10.22
CA PRO A 54 -8.06 8.99 10.79
C PRO A 54 -9.02 8.28 11.75
N ASP A 55 -9.93 9.00 12.38
CA ASP A 55 -10.94 8.43 13.29
C ASP A 55 -11.91 7.48 12.57
N GLU A 56 -12.05 7.62 11.26
CA GLU A 56 -12.93 6.79 10.44
C GLU A 56 -12.23 5.55 9.88
N LEU A 57 -10.92 5.41 10.11
CA LEU A 57 -10.14 4.30 9.57
C LEU A 57 -10.45 2.98 10.28
N HIS A 58 -10.56 1.94 9.48
CA HIS A 58 -10.70 0.56 9.94
C HIS A 58 -9.66 -0.30 9.23
N MET A 59 -9.26 -1.36 9.89
CA MET A 59 -8.40 -2.38 9.32
C MET A 59 -9.12 -3.72 9.35
N ARG A 60 -9.12 -4.40 8.21
CA ARG A 60 -9.78 -5.69 8.09
C ARG A 60 -8.84 -6.81 8.49
N HIS A 61 -9.35 -7.73 9.29
CA HIS A 61 -8.58 -8.86 9.82
C HIS A 61 -9.12 -10.18 9.30
N ALA A 62 -8.21 -11.15 9.09
CA ALA A 62 -8.56 -12.51 8.73
C ALA A 62 -9.22 -13.21 9.93
N VAL A 63 -10.27 -13.98 9.68
CA VAL A 63 -10.99 -14.75 10.71
C VAL A 63 -10.98 -16.24 10.37
N GLY A 64 -11.63 -16.62 9.29
CA GLY A 64 -11.82 -18.00 8.88
C GLY A 64 -13.29 -18.39 8.89
N CYS A 65 -13.75 -19.01 7.82
CA CYS A 65 -15.12 -19.52 7.67
C CYS A 65 -15.13 -20.67 6.68
N GLU A 66 -16.31 -21.27 6.45
CA GLU A 66 -16.46 -22.34 5.48
C GLU A 66 -16.08 -21.92 4.06
N HIS A 67 -16.41 -20.68 3.68
CA HIS A 67 -16.15 -20.14 2.35
C HIS A 67 -14.65 -20.08 2.02
N CYS A 68 -13.80 -19.88 3.00
CA CYS A 68 -12.33 -19.83 2.82
C CYS A 68 -11.64 -21.08 3.40
N ALA A 69 -12.36 -22.13 3.72
CA ALA A 69 -11.85 -23.35 4.34
C ALA A 69 -11.09 -23.08 5.65
N GLY A 70 -11.59 -22.14 6.44
CA GLY A 70 -11.03 -21.77 7.75
C GLY A 70 -9.78 -20.93 7.70
N LYS A 71 -9.29 -20.54 6.53
CA LYS A 71 -7.98 -19.86 6.37
C LYS A 71 -8.04 -18.36 6.60
N GLY A 72 -9.19 -17.73 6.38
CA GLY A 72 -9.33 -16.28 6.42
C GLY A 72 -8.92 -15.56 5.14
N TYR A 73 -8.37 -16.28 4.17
CA TYR A 73 -7.93 -15.75 2.87
C TYR A 73 -8.58 -16.54 1.74
N ARG A 74 -8.91 -15.84 0.66
CA ARG A 74 -9.44 -16.47 -0.55
C ARG A 74 -9.02 -15.68 -1.77
N GLY A 75 -8.33 -16.34 -2.71
CA GLY A 75 -7.81 -15.69 -3.91
C GLY A 75 -6.53 -14.92 -3.64
N ARG A 76 -6.07 -14.25 -4.67
CA ARG A 76 -4.83 -13.46 -4.63
C ARG A 76 -5.06 -12.11 -5.28
N ILE A 77 -4.26 -11.13 -4.89
CA ILE A 77 -4.29 -9.79 -5.46
C ILE A 77 -2.86 -9.36 -5.79
N GLY A 78 -2.71 -8.57 -6.86
CA GLY A 78 -1.43 -8.03 -7.26
C GLY A 78 -1.08 -6.76 -6.50
N ILE A 79 0.18 -6.64 -6.13
CA ILE A 79 0.78 -5.42 -5.61
C ILE A 79 1.75 -4.92 -6.68
N TYR A 80 1.68 -3.64 -7.02
CA TYR A 80 2.36 -3.11 -8.20
C TYR A 80 3.25 -1.92 -7.88
N GLU A 81 4.37 -1.87 -8.58
CA GLU A 81 5.21 -0.68 -8.69
C GLU A 81 5.41 -0.43 -10.17
N ILE A 82 4.77 0.63 -10.67
CA ILE A 82 4.71 0.92 -12.11
C ILE A 82 5.43 2.23 -12.39
N LEU A 83 6.54 2.15 -13.14
CA LEU A 83 7.26 3.30 -13.64
C LEU A 83 6.66 3.75 -14.96
N GLN A 84 6.07 4.93 -14.97
CA GLN A 84 5.59 5.53 -16.20
C GLN A 84 6.76 6.17 -16.96
N ASN A 85 6.84 5.91 -18.26
CA ASN A 85 7.86 6.49 -19.11
C ASN A 85 7.49 7.93 -19.52
N SER A 86 7.45 8.82 -18.53
CA SER A 86 7.19 10.24 -18.74
C SER A 86 8.35 10.89 -19.49
N ARG A 87 8.13 12.11 -19.99
CA ARG A 87 9.17 12.88 -20.65
C ARG A 87 10.39 13.09 -19.72
N SER A 88 10.13 13.46 -18.46
CA SER A 88 11.19 13.70 -17.47
C SER A 88 11.98 12.44 -17.17
N VAL A 89 11.29 11.31 -16.95
CA VAL A 89 11.93 10.02 -16.70
C VAL A 89 12.76 9.58 -17.90
N ARG A 90 12.21 9.73 -19.10
CA ARG A 90 12.91 9.39 -20.34
C ARG A 90 14.20 10.19 -20.52
N GLN A 91 14.17 11.48 -20.23
CA GLN A 91 15.35 12.32 -20.27
C GLN A 91 16.45 11.86 -19.31
N LEU A 92 16.04 11.47 -18.08
CA LEU A 92 16.97 10.93 -17.10
C LEU A 92 17.61 9.61 -17.57
N ILE A 93 16.82 8.74 -18.17
CA ILE A 93 17.31 7.47 -18.72
C ILE A 93 18.32 7.74 -19.84
N GLN A 94 17.99 8.67 -20.76
CA GLN A 94 18.87 9.02 -21.87
C GLN A 94 20.19 9.62 -21.42
N ARG A 95 20.22 10.35 -20.30
CA ARG A 95 21.43 10.91 -19.71
C ARG A 95 22.18 9.92 -18.84
N GLN A 96 21.73 8.67 -18.76
CA GLN A 96 22.31 7.65 -17.91
C GLN A 96 22.38 8.09 -16.44
N ALA A 97 21.33 8.77 -15.98
CA ALA A 97 21.20 9.20 -14.59
C ALA A 97 21.22 8.00 -13.64
N ARG A 98 21.60 8.23 -12.38
CA ARG A 98 21.61 7.16 -11.37
C ARG A 98 20.20 6.62 -11.16
N PRO A 99 20.05 5.32 -10.85
CA PRO A 99 18.75 4.73 -10.55
C PRO A 99 17.98 5.51 -9.46
N SER A 100 18.66 6.03 -8.45
CA SER A 100 18.05 6.84 -7.39
C SER A 100 17.40 8.11 -7.93
N GLU A 101 18.03 8.77 -8.89
CA GLU A 101 17.47 9.99 -9.50
C GLU A 101 16.21 9.68 -10.30
N ILE A 102 16.21 8.57 -11.03
CA ILE A 102 15.05 8.11 -11.80
C ILE A 102 13.91 7.76 -10.85
N PHE A 103 14.22 7.04 -9.77
CA PHE A 103 13.25 6.69 -8.73
C PHE A 103 12.62 7.94 -8.09
N ASP A 104 13.44 8.90 -7.68
CA ASP A 104 12.98 10.13 -7.04
C ASP A 104 12.06 10.93 -7.96
N ARG A 105 12.42 10.99 -9.25
CA ARG A 105 11.57 11.68 -10.25
C ARG A 105 10.24 10.95 -10.42
N ALA A 106 10.28 9.63 -10.53
CA ALA A 106 9.07 8.84 -10.69
C ALA A 106 8.14 8.99 -9.47
N MET A 107 8.70 8.97 -8.26
CA MET A 107 7.94 9.19 -7.02
C MET A 107 7.33 10.59 -6.98
N ALA A 108 8.07 11.62 -7.41
CA ALA A 108 7.56 12.99 -7.51
C ALA A 108 6.40 13.11 -8.51
N GLU A 109 6.38 12.27 -9.53
CA GLU A 109 5.31 12.22 -10.53
C GLU A 109 4.14 11.31 -10.12
N GLY A 110 4.16 10.77 -8.91
CA GLY A 110 3.06 9.99 -8.35
C GLY A 110 3.20 8.48 -8.41
N MET A 111 4.37 7.94 -8.76
CA MET A 111 4.59 6.50 -8.69
C MET A 111 4.39 6.02 -7.24
N ARG A 112 3.75 4.86 -7.09
CA ARG A 112 3.66 4.17 -5.80
C ARG A 112 4.72 3.08 -5.77
N SER A 113 5.47 3.00 -4.66
CA SER A 113 6.33 1.84 -4.41
C SER A 113 5.48 0.62 -4.07
N LEU A 114 6.07 -0.57 -4.12
CA LEU A 114 5.37 -1.80 -3.67
C LEU A 114 4.84 -1.63 -2.25
N ARG A 115 5.63 -1.04 -1.36
CA ARG A 115 5.24 -0.75 0.03
C ARG A 115 3.99 0.12 0.08
N GLN A 116 3.98 1.21 -0.67
CA GLN A 116 2.87 2.16 -0.68
C GLN A 116 1.60 1.53 -1.24
N ASP A 117 1.71 0.83 -2.36
CA ASP A 117 0.57 0.17 -2.98
C ASP A 117 -0.02 -0.90 -2.04
N ALA A 118 0.84 -1.69 -1.39
CA ALA A 118 0.40 -2.71 -0.44
C ALA A 118 -0.34 -2.10 0.76
N LEU A 119 0.21 -1.04 1.36
CA LEU A 119 -0.41 -0.42 2.52
C LEU A 119 -1.72 0.30 2.18
N GLU A 120 -1.82 0.90 0.99
CA GLU A 120 -3.10 1.44 0.51
C GLU A 120 -4.15 0.34 0.40
N LYS A 121 -3.79 -0.85 -0.09
CA LYS A 121 -4.69 -2.00 -0.20
C LYS A 121 -5.09 -2.59 1.15
N VAL A 122 -4.24 -2.46 2.17
CA VAL A 122 -4.63 -2.81 3.55
C VAL A 122 -5.79 -1.94 4.02
N LEU A 123 -5.69 -0.63 3.83
CA LEU A 123 -6.75 0.29 4.25
C LEU A 123 -8.01 0.20 3.38
N GLN A 124 -7.89 -0.32 2.18
CA GLN A 124 -9.04 -0.63 1.33
C GLN A 124 -9.75 -1.93 1.73
N GLY A 125 -9.16 -2.72 2.64
CA GLY A 125 -9.75 -3.97 3.11
C GLY A 125 -9.46 -5.18 2.25
N HIS A 126 -8.56 -5.10 1.28
CA HIS A 126 -8.24 -6.20 0.37
C HIS A 126 -7.27 -7.22 0.96
N ILE A 127 -6.33 -6.77 1.76
CA ILE A 127 -5.29 -7.60 2.38
C ILE A 127 -5.05 -7.13 3.82
N ASP A 128 -4.38 -7.96 4.62
CA ASP A 128 -3.92 -7.56 5.95
C ASP A 128 -2.45 -7.13 5.92
N LEU A 129 -1.95 -6.62 7.05
CA LEU A 129 -0.56 -6.16 7.16
C LEU A 129 0.45 -7.29 6.95
N LYS A 130 0.11 -8.50 7.37
CA LYS A 130 0.98 -9.66 7.17
C LYS A 130 1.23 -9.90 5.69
N GLN A 131 0.18 -9.88 4.88
CA GLN A 131 0.29 -10.06 3.44
C GLN A 131 0.96 -8.87 2.77
N ALA A 132 0.67 -7.65 3.20
CA ALA A 132 1.31 -6.46 2.67
C ALA A 132 2.83 -6.53 2.83
N ARG A 133 3.30 -6.88 4.01
CA ARG A 133 4.74 -6.96 4.31
C ARG A 133 5.47 -8.03 3.52
N LEU A 134 4.78 -9.06 3.07
CA LEU A 134 5.37 -10.05 2.17
C LEU A 134 5.69 -9.47 0.79
N ALA A 135 4.95 -8.45 0.36
CA ALA A 135 5.12 -7.86 -0.97
C ALA A 135 6.41 -7.05 -1.12
N TYR A 136 6.89 -6.43 -0.04
CA TYR A 136 8.05 -5.53 -0.12
C TYR A 136 9.24 -5.92 0.79
N ARG A 137 9.29 -7.15 1.17
CA ARG A 137 10.46 -7.72 1.83
C ARG A 137 11.59 -7.93 0.86
#